data_0843ebb280b4a0e27b44ac1ddf113478
#
_entry.id   0843ebb280b4a0e27b44ac1ddf113478
#
_cell.length_a   1.000
_cell.length_b   1.000
_cell.length_c   1.000
_cell.angle_alpha   90.00
_cell.angle_beta   90.00
_cell.angle_gamma   90.00
#
_symmetry.space_group_name_H-M   'P 1'
#
loop_
_entity.id
_entity.type
_entity.pdbx_description
1 polymer ?
#
loop_
_entity_poly.entity_id
_entity_poly.type
_entity_poly.pdbx_seq_one_letter_code
_entity_poly.pdbx_strand_id
1 'polypeptide(L)'
;MAGKTFFIDTTKCTACRGCQIACKQWNMNPATKTTQKGSHQNPEDLSFSTFKLVRFSELEENEKPVWYFFADQCRHCLEPPCMYTAQSLGVKAIIRDEATGAVLYDPKVKVKAADAKTIRESCPWNIPRWDQKTTGMAKCTMCIDRVKEGLLPACVKTCPTGTMNFGERAKMLEMANKRLQEVKAKYPKAQLLNAEIVRTIYLVIDDPQKYHKFASAEDAEEITSIAAIKKLIRPLANLSQFLG
;
A
#
# COMPACT_ATOMS: atom_id res chain seq x y z
N MET A 1 -0.04 10.19 -15.80
CA MET A 1 -0.85 8.96 -15.78
C MET A 1 -2.19 9.24 -15.10
N ALA A 2 -3.29 8.81 -15.71
CA ALA A 2 -4.64 8.92 -15.15
C ALA A 2 -4.86 7.95 -13.97
N GLY A 3 -6.04 8.00 -13.37
CA GLY A 3 -6.49 7.10 -12.31
C GLY A 3 -6.52 7.73 -10.92
N LYS A 4 -6.88 6.93 -9.93
CA LYS A 4 -7.12 7.36 -8.55
C LYS A 4 -5.88 7.21 -7.68
N THR A 5 -5.78 8.01 -6.64
CA THR A 5 -4.63 8.06 -5.72
C THR A 5 -5.10 8.42 -4.32
N PHE A 6 -4.49 7.78 -3.31
CA PHE A 6 -4.58 8.21 -1.93
C PHE A 6 -3.49 9.23 -1.61
N PHE A 7 -3.83 10.25 -0.88
CA PHE A 7 -2.88 11.10 -0.17
C PHE A 7 -3.13 10.98 1.34
N ILE A 8 -2.12 10.56 2.08
CA ILE A 8 -2.18 10.29 3.52
C ILE A 8 -1.25 11.26 4.24
N ASP A 9 -1.84 12.26 4.87
CA ASP A 9 -1.11 13.26 5.68
C ASP A 9 -0.93 12.75 7.12
N THR A 10 0.22 12.15 7.43
CA THR A 10 0.47 11.58 8.75
C THR A 10 0.50 12.63 9.87
N THR A 11 0.69 13.92 9.52
CA THR A 11 0.71 15.01 10.51
C THR A 11 -0.65 15.25 11.18
N LYS A 12 -1.73 14.76 10.54
CA LYS A 12 -3.10 14.85 11.04
C LYS A 12 -3.59 13.57 11.70
N CYS A 13 -2.78 12.50 11.66
CA CYS A 13 -3.20 11.20 12.16
C CYS A 13 -3.19 11.19 13.70
N THR A 14 -4.33 10.86 14.29
CA THR A 14 -4.49 10.69 15.74
C THR A 14 -4.50 9.22 16.17
N ALA A 15 -4.15 8.32 15.25
CA ALA A 15 -4.13 6.88 15.48
C ALA A 15 -5.45 6.28 16.01
N CYS A 16 -6.58 6.90 15.71
CA CYS A 16 -7.91 6.45 16.17
C CYS A 16 -8.31 5.07 15.62
N ARG A 17 -7.59 4.54 14.62
CA ARG A 17 -7.82 3.25 13.94
C ARG A 17 -9.17 3.13 13.23
N GLY A 18 -9.96 4.18 13.13
CA GLY A 18 -11.24 4.17 12.39
C GLY A 18 -11.08 3.68 10.95
N CYS A 19 -10.02 4.09 10.24
CA CYS A 19 -9.72 3.64 8.89
C CYS A 19 -9.41 2.12 8.80
N GLN A 20 -8.80 1.54 9.83
CA GLN A 20 -8.51 0.11 9.93
C GLN A 20 -9.81 -0.70 10.13
N ILE A 21 -10.66 -0.25 11.04
CA ILE A 21 -11.95 -0.90 11.34
C ILE A 21 -12.89 -0.81 10.14
N ALA A 22 -13.03 0.38 9.54
CA ALA A 22 -13.89 0.58 8.38
C ALA A 22 -13.44 -0.27 7.17
N CYS A 23 -12.12 -0.41 6.94
CA CYS A 23 -11.59 -1.29 5.92
C CYS A 23 -11.97 -2.75 6.17
N LYS A 24 -11.84 -3.21 7.43
CA LYS A 24 -12.15 -4.58 7.82
C LYS A 24 -13.66 -4.87 7.67
N GLN A 25 -14.49 -3.97 8.12
CA GLN A 25 -15.96 -4.06 8.06
C GLN A 25 -16.47 -4.06 6.60
N TRP A 26 -15.99 -3.11 5.79
CA TRP A 26 -16.40 -3.01 4.39
C TRP A 26 -16.07 -4.24 3.57
N ASN A 27 -14.88 -4.81 3.78
CA ASN A 27 -14.46 -6.03 3.07
C ASN A 27 -14.99 -7.32 3.72
N MET A 28 -15.87 -7.23 4.73
CA MET A 28 -16.43 -8.37 5.49
C MET A 28 -15.33 -9.31 6.02
N ASN A 29 -14.18 -8.77 6.32
CA ASN A 29 -13.06 -9.55 6.83
C ASN A 29 -13.32 -9.99 8.26
N PRO A 30 -13.11 -11.27 8.61
CA PRO A 30 -13.37 -11.79 9.93
C PRO A 30 -12.50 -11.10 11.00
N ALA A 31 -12.98 -11.13 12.24
CA ALA A 31 -12.21 -10.68 13.38
C ALA A 31 -10.86 -11.43 13.47
N THR A 32 -9.82 -10.74 13.88
CA THR A 32 -8.52 -11.33 14.13
C THR A 32 -8.37 -11.55 15.64
N LYS A 33 -8.02 -12.75 16.07
CA LYS A 33 -7.65 -12.99 17.46
C LYS A 33 -6.37 -12.22 17.75
N THR A 34 -6.43 -11.30 18.68
CA THR A 34 -5.32 -10.41 19.03
C THR A 34 -4.99 -10.51 20.51
N THR A 35 -3.73 -10.25 20.85
CA THR A 35 -3.24 -10.20 22.21
C THR A 35 -2.47 -8.90 22.41
N GLN A 36 -2.51 -8.34 23.62
CA GLN A 36 -1.69 -7.19 23.98
C GLN A 36 -0.20 -7.59 24.00
N LYS A 37 0.66 -6.80 23.35
CA LYS A 37 2.10 -7.03 23.22
C LYS A 37 2.96 -5.84 23.69
N GLY A 38 2.44 -5.03 24.59
CA GLY A 38 3.15 -3.86 25.11
C GLY A 38 3.11 -2.63 24.19
N SER A 39 2.41 -2.67 23.05
CA SER A 39 2.20 -1.52 22.16
C SER A 39 0.72 -1.28 21.93
N HIS A 40 0.36 -0.06 21.57
CA HIS A 40 -0.99 0.28 21.11
C HIS A 40 -1.31 -0.28 19.72
N GLN A 41 -0.30 -0.76 18.97
CA GLN A 41 -0.53 -1.40 17.67
C GLN A 41 -1.24 -2.75 17.86
N ASN A 42 -2.36 -2.93 17.15
CA ASN A 42 -3.10 -4.18 17.17
C ASN A 42 -3.94 -4.32 15.88
N PRO A 43 -3.83 -5.44 15.12
CA PRO A 43 -2.91 -6.57 15.31
C PRO A 43 -1.44 -6.21 15.07
N GLU A 44 -0.54 -7.16 15.24
CA GLU A 44 0.90 -6.96 15.08
C GLU A 44 1.31 -6.63 13.64
N ASP A 45 0.67 -7.26 12.65
CA ASP A 45 0.96 -7.01 11.23
C ASP A 45 -0.31 -7.14 10.36
N LEU A 46 -0.17 -6.73 9.10
CA LEU A 46 -1.14 -7.02 8.04
C LEU A 46 -1.32 -8.53 7.89
N SER A 47 -2.51 -8.95 7.49
CA SER A 47 -2.84 -10.35 7.25
C SER A 47 -3.75 -10.51 6.04
N PHE A 48 -4.06 -11.75 5.68
CA PHE A 48 -5.04 -12.06 4.63
C PHE A 48 -6.42 -11.43 4.89
N SER A 49 -6.75 -11.14 6.15
CA SER A 49 -7.99 -10.49 6.57
C SER A 49 -7.81 -9.11 7.22
N THR A 50 -6.59 -8.55 7.19
CA THR A 50 -6.30 -7.20 7.69
C THR A 50 -5.54 -6.43 6.63
N PHE A 51 -6.27 -5.70 5.77
CA PHE A 51 -5.71 -5.03 4.59
C PHE A 51 -5.13 -3.65 4.91
N LYS A 52 -5.51 -3.08 6.05
CA LYS A 52 -5.06 -1.79 6.55
C LYS A 52 -4.79 -1.89 8.04
N LEU A 53 -3.66 -1.31 8.45
CA LEU A 53 -3.19 -1.31 9.83
C LEU A 53 -2.64 0.07 10.17
N VAL A 54 -3.05 0.64 11.27
CA VAL A 54 -2.38 1.83 11.83
C VAL A 54 -1.21 1.33 12.67
N ARG A 55 -0.01 1.59 12.17
CA ARG A 55 1.24 1.26 12.87
C ARG A 55 1.56 2.34 13.90
N PHE A 56 2.07 1.91 15.03
CA PHE A 56 2.52 2.75 16.12
C PHE A 56 4.02 2.57 16.28
N SER A 57 4.77 3.64 16.17
CA SER A 57 6.18 3.69 16.53
C SER A 57 6.28 4.59 17.76
N GLU A 58 6.62 3.98 18.87
CA GLU A 58 6.68 4.58 20.21
C GLU A 58 8.16 4.69 20.55
N LEU A 59 8.69 5.91 20.45
CA LEU A 59 10.12 6.21 20.60
C LEU A 59 10.35 7.21 21.74
N GLU A 60 11.57 7.28 22.21
CA GLU A 60 12.05 8.34 23.08
C GLU A 60 13.05 9.21 22.34
N GLU A 61 12.81 10.53 22.29
CA GLU A 61 13.69 11.51 21.68
C GLU A 61 13.90 12.66 22.65
N ASN A 62 15.15 12.96 23.01
CA ASN A 62 15.50 14.00 23.98
C ASN A 62 14.72 13.86 25.31
N GLU A 63 14.68 12.66 25.86
CA GLU A 63 13.99 12.32 27.11
C GLU A 63 12.46 12.56 27.08
N LYS A 64 11.87 12.60 25.88
CA LYS A 64 10.43 12.78 25.69
C LYS A 64 9.85 11.67 24.84
N PRO A 65 8.64 11.16 25.18
CA PRO A 65 7.97 10.18 24.32
C PRO A 65 7.53 10.86 23.03
N VAL A 66 7.87 10.22 21.91
CA VAL A 66 7.46 10.64 20.56
C VAL A 66 6.78 9.48 19.86
N TRP A 67 5.64 9.75 19.24
CA TRP A 67 4.85 8.75 18.56
C TRP A 67 4.70 9.10 17.09
N TYR A 68 5.05 8.12 16.22
CA TYR A 68 4.80 8.20 14.79
C TYR A 68 3.71 7.22 14.41
N PHE A 69 2.70 7.70 13.71
CA PHE A 69 1.57 6.87 13.26
C PHE A 69 1.59 6.70 11.75
N PHE A 70 1.49 5.45 11.30
CA PHE A 70 1.53 5.14 9.89
C PHE A 70 0.34 4.25 9.49
N ALA A 71 -0.59 4.81 8.72
CA ALA A 71 -1.80 4.11 8.27
C ALA A 71 -1.47 3.19 7.08
N ASP A 72 -0.77 2.09 7.36
CA ASP A 72 -0.18 1.18 6.38
C ASP A 72 -1.20 0.41 5.56
N GLN A 73 -0.97 0.37 4.24
CA GLN A 73 -1.77 -0.35 3.25
C GLN A 73 -0.99 -0.54 1.96
N CYS A 74 -1.57 -1.22 0.96
CA CYS A 74 -0.96 -1.34 -0.37
C CYS A 74 -0.69 0.03 -1.00
N ARG A 75 0.47 0.13 -1.67
CA ARG A 75 0.87 1.37 -2.38
C ARG A 75 0.21 1.51 -3.74
N HIS A 76 -0.39 0.43 -4.29
CA HIS A 76 -0.97 0.42 -5.64
C HIS A 76 -0.02 1.04 -6.66
N CYS A 77 1.16 0.42 -6.80
CA CYS A 77 2.27 0.91 -7.64
C CYS A 77 1.80 1.17 -9.07
N LEU A 78 2.41 2.16 -9.73
CA LEU A 78 2.19 2.44 -11.15
C LEU A 78 2.66 1.27 -12.01
N GLU A 79 3.82 0.72 -11.67
CA GLU A 79 4.37 -0.52 -12.22
C GLU A 79 4.50 -1.54 -11.09
N PRO A 80 3.49 -2.42 -10.87
CA PRO A 80 3.43 -3.26 -9.68
C PRO A 80 4.34 -4.50 -9.78
N PRO A 81 5.45 -4.59 -9.04
CA PRO A 81 6.38 -5.72 -9.11
C PRO A 81 5.68 -7.04 -8.78
N CYS A 82 4.78 -7.05 -7.80
CA CYS A 82 4.02 -8.24 -7.40
C CYS A 82 3.17 -8.82 -8.54
N MET A 83 2.62 -7.97 -9.43
CA MET A 83 1.86 -8.42 -10.60
C MET A 83 2.78 -9.06 -11.64
N TYR A 84 3.92 -8.43 -11.93
CA TYR A 84 4.88 -8.96 -12.90
C TYR A 84 5.51 -10.26 -12.43
N THR A 85 5.84 -10.36 -11.14
CA THR A 85 6.32 -11.61 -10.54
C THR A 85 5.26 -12.71 -10.63
N ALA A 86 4.00 -12.42 -10.30
CA ALA A 86 2.93 -13.39 -10.44
C ALA A 86 2.78 -13.87 -11.90
N GLN A 87 2.85 -12.95 -12.87
CA GLN A 87 2.79 -13.26 -14.29
C GLN A 87 3.96 -14.16 -14.75
N SER A 88 5.19 -13.89 -14.29
CA SER A 88 6.37 -14.72 -14.62
C SER A 88 6.27 -16.13 -14.04
N LEU A 89 5.56 -16.31 -12.93
CA LEU A 89 5.27 -17.60 -12.32
C LEU A 89 4.04 -18.30 -12.90
N GLY A 90 3.35 -17.70 -13.88
CA GLY A 90 2.10 -18.22 -14.44
C GLY A 90 0.88 -18.07 -13.53
N VAL A 91 1.00 -17.31 -12.41
CA VAL A 91 -0.08 -17.07 -11.45
C VAL A 91 -0.97 -15.93 -11.94
N LYS A 92 -2.20 -16.23 -12.34
CA LYS A 92 -3.18 -15.26 -12.88
C LYS A 92 -4.05 -14.61 -11.80
N ALA A 93 -3.53 -14.44 -10.59
CA ALA A 93 -4.27 -13.92 -9.44
C ALA A 93 -4.25 -12.40 -9.35
N ILE A 94 -3.40 -11.69 -10.10
CA ILE A 94 -3.15 -10.26 -9.91
C ILE A 94 -3.35 -9.51 -11.21
N ILE A 95 -4.20 -8.49 -11.16
CA ILE A 95 -4.49 -7.60 -12.29
C ILE A 95 -4.39 -6.14 -11.85
N ARG A 96 -4.26 -5.23 -12.82
CA ARG A 96 -4.43 -3.79 -12.61
C ARG A 96 -5.71 -3.33 -13.32
N ASP A 97 -6.56 -2.63 -12.59
CA ASP A 97 -7.71 -1.94 -13.17
C ASP A 97 -7.20 -0.65 -13.86
N GLU A 98 -7.35 -0.55 -15.17
CA GLU A 98 -6.76 0.53 -15.97
C GLU A 98 -7.42 1.90 -15.67
N ALA A 99 -8.72 1.92 -15.34
CA ALA A 99 -9.45 3.16 -15.10
C ALA A 99 -9.04 3.82 -13.77
N THR A 100 -8.84 3.03 -12.72
CA THR A 100 -8.52 3.53 -11.39
C THR A 100 -7.04 3.41 -11.04
N GLY A 101 -6.34 2.48 -11.69
CA GLY A 101 -4.97 2.07 -11.37
C GLY A 101 -4.89 1.16 -10.13
N ALA A 102 -6.02 0.64 -9.65
CA ALA A 102 -6.02 -0.30 -8.55
C ALA A 102 -5.34 -1.61 -8.95
N VAL A 103 -4.37 -2.04 -8.17
CA VAL A 103 -3.81 -3.39 -8.28
C VAL A 103 -4.70 -4.30 -7.46
N LEU A 104 -5.30 -5.29 -8.08
CA LEU A 104 -6.32 -6.17 -7.50
C LEU A 104 -5.78 -7.60 -7.42
N TYR A 105 -6.13 -8.29 -6.34
CA TYR A 105 -5.85 -9.70 -6.15
C TYR A 105 -7.18 -10.46 -6.12
N ASP A 106 -7.28 -11.54 -6.89
CA ASP A 106 -8.40 -12.48 -6.78
C ASP A 106 -8.06 -13.53 -5.71
N PRO A 107 -8.69 -13.46 -4.52
CA PRO A 107 -8.40 -14.38 -3.42
C PRO A 107 -8.90 -15.81 -3.68
N LYS A 108 -9.70 -16.03 -4.75
CA LYS A 108 -10.20 -17.35 -5.14
C LYS A 108 -9.16 -18.13 -5.95
N VAL A 109 -8.21 -17.44 -6.57
CA VAL A 109 -7.11 -18.10 -7.30
C VAL A 109 -6.15 -18.74 -6.31
N LYS A 110 -5.97 -20.03 -6.44
CA LYS A 110 -5.06 -20.82 -5.62
C LYS A 110 -3.61 -20.52 -5.99
N VAL A 111 -2.80 -20.20 -4.99
CA VAL A 111 -1.37 -19.87 -5.15
C VAL A 111 -0.55 -20.80 -4.25
N LYS A 112 0.46 -21.46 -4.80
CA LYS A 112 1.39 -22.29 -4.02
C LYS A 112 2.15 -21.43 -3.02
N ALA A 113 2.48 -21.99 -1.86
CA ALA A 113 3.18 -21.26 -0.80
C ALA A 113 4.52 -20.65 -1.28
N ALA A 114 5.28 -21.38 -2.10
CA ALA A 114 6.54 -20.90 -2.67
C ALA A 114 6.33 -19.68 -3.58
N ASP A 115 5.34 -19.76 -4.50
CA ASP A 115 5.01 -18.66 -5.40
C ASP A 115 4.49 -17.44 -4.63
N ALA A 116 3.65 -17.66 -3.63
CA ALA A 116 3.14 -16.60 -2.76
C ALA A 116 4.26 -15.90 -1.98
N LYS A 117 5.26 -16.65 -1.52
CA LYS A 117 6.47 -16.11 -0.88
C LYS A 117 7.22 -15.21 -1.86
N THR A 118 7.51 -15.70 -3.07
CA THR A 118 8.23 -14.95 -4.11
C THR A 118 7.48 -13.66 -4.50
N ILE A 119 6.15 -13.75 -4.66
CA ILE A 119 5.29 -12.58 -4.94
C ILE A 119 5.34 -11.57 -3.78
N ARG A 120 5.32 -12.02 -2.53
CA ARG A 120 5.43 -11.14 -1.37
C ARG A 120 6.80 -10.47 -1.29
N GLU A 121 7.87 -11.20 -1.51
CA GLU A 121 9.25 -10.71 -1.46
C GLU A 121 9.56 -9.71 -2.59
N SER A 122 8.86 -9.79 -3.72
CA SER A 122 8.96 -8.79 -4.79
C SER A 122 8.31 -7.44 -4.43
N CYS A 123 7.57 -7.34 -3.33
CA CYS A 123 6.94 -6.11 -2.89
C CYS A 123 7.86 -5.34 -1.92
N PRO A 124 8.42 -4.18 -2.30
CA PRO A 124 9.32 -3.41 -1.43
C PRO A 124 8.69 -3.02 -0.09
N TRP A 125 7.38 -2.89 -0.06
CA TRP A 125 6.60 -2.53 1.14
C TRP A 125 6.06 -3.73 1.91
N ASN A 126 6.42 -4.96 1.54
CA ASN A 126 6.02 -6.20 2.21
C ASN A 126 4.50 -6.31 2.45
N ILE A 127 3.70 -5.98 1.43
CA ILE A 127 2.23 -5.88 1.58
C ILE A 127 1.47 -7.19 1.33
N PRO A 128 1.72 -7.98 0.26
CA PRO A 128 0.90 -9.15 -0.05
C PRO A 128 0.85 -10.16 1.11
N ARG A 129 -0.32 -10.74 1.35
CA ARG A 129 -0.51 -11.79 2.36
C ARG A 129 -1.16 -13.00 1.74
N TRP A 130 -0.66 -14.16 2.11
CA TRP A 130 -1.15 -15.46 1.71
C TRP A 130 -1.80 -16.15 2.91
N ASP A 131 -2.85 -16.94 2.66
CA ASP A 131 -3.53 -17.72 3.69
C ASP A 131 -3.40 -19.21 3.41
N GLN A 132 -2.90 -19.95 4.40
CA GLN A 132 -2.68 -21.39 4.28
C GLN A 132 -3.97 -22.19 4.09
N LYS A 133 -5.09 -21.72 4.66
CA LYS A 133 -6.37 -22.45 4.60
C LYS A 133 -7.01 -22.34 3.21
N THR A 134 -7.06 -21.13 2.67
CA THR A 134 -7.67 -20.86 1.36
C THR A 134 -6.68 -21.00 0.21
N THR A 135 -5.38 -20.97 0.51
CA THR A 135 -4.28 -20.88 -0.47
C THR A 135 -4.37 -19.66 -1.38
N GLY A 136 -5.19 -18.67 -1.02
CA GLY A 136 -5.35 -17.41 -1.73
C GLY A 136 -4.39 -16.34 -1.25
N MET A 137 -4.28 -15.26 -2.03
CA MET A 137 -3.55 -14.05 -1.64
C MET A 137 -4.49 -12.85 -1.56
N ALA A 138 -4.27 -11.96 -0.60
CA ALA A 138 -5.07 -10.76 -0.44
C ALA A 138 -4.25 -9.55 0.03
N LYS A 139 -4.80 -8.38 -0.17
CA LYS A 139 -4.35 -7.06 0.30
C LYS A 139 -5.42 -6.01 0.06
N CYS A 140 -5.13 -4.74 0.35
CA CYS A 140 -6.02 -3.61 0.03
C CYS A 140 -6.49 -3.65 -1.44
N THR A 141 -7.80 -3.52 -1.65
CA THR A 141 -8.47 -3.53 -2.97
C THR A 141 -8.71 -2.13 -3.53
N MET A 142 -8.26 -1.05 -2.85
CA MET A 142 -8.65 0.34 -3.13
C MET A 142 -10.18 0.57 -2.97
N CYS A 143 -10.90 -0.37 -2.38
CA CYS A 143 -12.37 -0.42 -2.38
C CYS A 143 -12.94 -0.21 -3.79
N ILE A 144 -12.45 -0.99 -4.76
CA ILE A 144 -12.75 -0.82 -6.19
C ILE A 144 -14.24 -0.82 -6.50
N ASP A 145 -15.03 -1.59 -5.76
CA ASP A 145 -16.48 -1.63 -5.78
C ASP A 145 -17.07 -0.24 -5.50
N ARG A 146 -16.64 0.41 -4.42
CA ARG A 146 -17.07 1.77 -4.06
C ARG A 146 -16.59 2.81 -5.08
N VAL A 147 -15.32 2.70 -5.46
CA VAL A 147 -14.68 3.69 -6.36
C VAL A 147 -15.33 3.71 -7.74
N LYS A 148 -15.75 2.56 -8.26
CA LYS A 148 -16.50 2.46 -9.53
C LYS A 148 -17.86 3.12 -9.46
N GLU A 149 -18.48 3.14 -8.28
CA GLU A 149 -19.76 3.84 -8.02
C GLU A 149 -19.57 5.31 -7.61
N GLY A 150 -18.36 5.88 -7.80
CA GLY A 150 -18.06 7.27 -7.45
C GLY A 150 -17.95 7.54 -5.96
N LEU A 151 -17.96 6.51 -5.12
CA LEU A 151 -17.88 6.62 -3.66
C LEU A 151 -16.42 6.63 -3.18
N LEU A 152 -16.17 7.28 -2.05
CA LEU A 152 -14.87 7.25 -1.40
C LEU A 152 -14.57 5.85 -0.81
N PRO A 153 -13.31 5.38 -0.82
CA PRO A 153 -12.89 4.20 -0.07
C PRO A 153 -13.34 4.29 1.41
N ALA A 154 -13.72 3.15 2.00
CA ALA A 154 -14.25 3.12 3.36
C ALA A 154 -13.33 3.79 4.39
N CYS A 155 -12.01 3.55 4.28
CA CYS A 155 -11.01 4.15 5.16
C CYS A 155 -10.92 5.69 5.03
N VAL A 156 -11.18 6.23 3.85
CA VAL A 156 -11.20 7.69 3.61
C VAL A 156 -12.47 8.28 4.18
N LYS A 157 -13.62 7.67 3.88
CA LYS A 157 -14.95 8.15 4.33
C LYS A 157 -15.02 8.27 5.86
N THR A 158 -14.36 7.37 6.58
CA THR A 158 -14.42 7.31 8.05
C THR A 158 -13.35 8.16 8.77
N CYS A 159 -12.38 8.73 8.05
CA CYS A 159 -11.29 9.47 8.69
C CYS A 159 -11.76 10.82 9.27
N PRO A 160 -11.78 11.01 10.62
CA PRO A 160 -12.33 12.21 11.21
C PRO A 160 -11.42 13.44 11.09
N THR A 161 -10.11 13.23 10.91
CA THR A 161 -9.10 14.30 10.94
C THR A 161 -8.69 14.78 9.56
N GLY A 162 -9.21 14.14 8.48
CA GLY A 162 -8.76 14.44 7.11
C GLY A 162 -7.33 13.99 6.80
N THR A 163 -6.78 13.05 7.59
CA THR A 163 -5.52 12.35 7.28
C THR A 163 -5.60 11.64 5.93
N MET A 164 -6.72 10.97 5.68
CA MET A 164 -6.96 10.15 4.48
C MET A 164 -7.67 10.97 3.41
N ASN A 165 -7.02 11.16 2.27
CA ASN A 165 -7.60 11.83 1.10
C ASN A 165 -7.56 10.87 -0.10
N PHE A 166 -8.48 11.04 -1.05
CA PHE A 166 -8.58 10.18 -2.23
C PHE A 166 -9.24 10.93 -3.39
N GLY A 167 -8.72 10.78 -4.59
CA GLY A 167 -9.26 11.43 -5.78
C GLY A 167 -8.41 11.17 -7.02
N GLU A 168 -8.62 12.00 -8.05
CA GLU A 168 -7.80 11.98 -9.26
C GLU A 168 -6.33 12.22 -8.92
N ARG A 169 -5.42 11.45 -9.57
CA ARG A 169 -3.99 11.49 -9.25
C ARG A 169 -3.42 12.90 -9.31
N ALA A 170 -3.73 13.67 -10.34
CA ALA A 170 -3.22 15.04 -10.50
C ALA A 170 -3.62 15.92 -9.32
N LYS A 171 -4.90 15.89 -8.91
CA LYS A 171 -5.41 16.66 -7.76
C LYS A 171 -4.77 16.21 -6.44
N MET A 172 -4.54 14.92 -6.26
CA MET A 172 -3.92 14.42 -5.03
C MET A 172 -2.43 14.76 -4.96
N LEU A 173 -1.72 14.77 -6.07
CA LEU A 173 -0.32 15.23 -6.15
C LEU A 173 -0.22 16.74 -5.86
N GLU A 174 -1.09 17.54 -6.43
CA GLU A 174 -1.18 18.99 -6.17
C GLU A 174 -1.41 19.25 -4.68
N MET A 175 -2.42 18.60 -4.09
CA MET A 175 -2.72 18.70 -2.66
C MET A 175 -1.54 18.28 -1.80
N ALA A 176 -0.87 17.16 -2.14
CA ALA A 176 0.27 16.64 -1.41
C ALA A 176 1.47 17.60 -1.46
N ASN A 177 1.79 18.14 -2.65
CA ASN A 177 2.89 19.09 -2.81
C ASN A 177 2.62 20.41 -2.08
N LYS A 178 1.40 20.95 -2.18
CA LYS A 178 1.01 22.15 -1.42
C LYS A 178 1.18 21.92 0.08
N ARG A 179 0.65 20.80 0.57
CA ARG A 179 0.74 20.45 1.99
C ARG A 179 2.18 20.22 2.45
N LEU A 180 3.02 19.62 1.61
CA LEU A 180 4.45 19.45 1.89
C LEU A 180 5.13 20.80 2.14
N GLN A 181 4.87 21.82 1.31
CA GLN A 181 5.45 23.16 1.49
C GLN A 181 5.02 23.80 2.82
N GLU A 182 3.73 23.68 3.17
CA GLU A 182 3.22 24.18 4.46
C GLU A 182 3.90 23.50 5.66
N VAL A 183 4.09 22.18 5.58
CA VAL A 183 4.66 21.37 6.66
C VAL A 183 6.15 21.57 6.80
N LYS A 184 6.88 21.75 5.68
CA LYS A 184 8.34 21.98 5.67
C LYS A 184 8.76 23.21 6.45
N ALA A 185 7.92 24.23 6.57
CA ALA A 185 8.21 25.40 7.37
C ALA A 185 8.49 25.06 8.84
N LYS A 186 7.81 24.05 9.37
CA LYS A 186 7.97 23.58 10.75
C LYS A 186 8.85 22.32 10.85
N TYR A 187 8.81 21.46 9.83
CA TYR A 187 9.50 20.17 9.81
C TYR A 187 10.37 20.06 8.55
N PRO A 188 11.62 20.52 8.59
CA PRO A 188 12.50 20.56 7.40
C PRO A 188 12.72 19.21 6.73
N LYS A 189 12.67 18.11 7.49
CA LYS A 189 12.78 16.73 6.99
C LYS A 189 11.51 16.18 6.35
N ALA A 190 10.41 16.98 6.33
CA ALA A 190 9.15 16.51 5.75
C ALA A 190 9.32 16.13 4.28
N GLN A 191 8.70 15.01 3.89
CA GLN A 191 8.80 14.47 2.54
C GLN A 191 7.55 13.68 2.15
N LEU A 192 7.37 13.54 0.83
CA LEU A 192 6.38 12.62 0.23
C LEU A 192 7.09 11.31 -0.12
N LEU A 193 6.53 10.19 0.33
CA LEU A 193 7.14 8.89 0.10
C LEU A 193 6.77 8.33 -1.26
N ASN A 194 7.77 8.12 -2.11
CA ASN A 194 7.70 7.43 -3.41
C ASN A 194 6.55 7.92 -4.32
N ALA A 195 6.23 9.22 -4.29
CA ALA A 195 5.06 9.82 -4.96
C ALA A 195 5.06 9.55 -6.47
N GLU A 196 6.24 9.41 -7.10
CA GLU A 196 6.40 9.22 -8.54
C GLU A 196 5.98 7.83 -9.00
N ILE A 197 6.10 6.81 -8.13
CA ILE A 197 5.94 5.40 -8.50
C ILE A 197 4.74 4.71 -7.85
N VAL A 198 4.04 5.38 -6.92
CA VAL A 198 2.89 4.80 -6.19
C VAL A 198 1.61 5.62 -6.30
N ARG A 199 0.48 4.99 -5.97
CA ARG A 199 -0.84 5.62 -5.84
C ARG A 199 -1.31 5.75 -4.38
N THR A 200 -0.50 5.40 -3.41
CA THR A 200 -0.72 5.68 -1.99
C THR A 200 0.47 6.48 -1.49
N ILE A 201 0.32 7.78 -1.51
CA ILE A 201 1.37 8.76 -1.19
C ILE A 201 1.24 9.12 0.29
N TYR A 202 2.32 9.03 1.03
CA TYR A 202 2.38 9.46 2.43
C TYR A 202 3.18 10.75 2.56
N LEU A 203 2.69 11.70 3.32
CA LEU A 203 3.46 12.81 3.85
C LEU A 203 3.94 12.44 5.26
N VAL A 204 5.25 12.42 5.47
CA VAL A 204 5.90 12.18 6.76
C VAL A 204 6.75 13.39 7.13
N ILE A 205 7.05 13.60 8.43
CA ILE A 205 7.79 14.77 8.94
C ILE A 205 9.20 14.47 9.40
N ASP A 206 9.57 13.21 9.45
CA ASP A 206 10.91 12.74 9.84
C ASP A 206 11.30 11.52 9.00
N ASP A 207 12.42 10.88 9.34
CA ASP A 207 12.91 9.66 8.70
C ASP A 207 11.79 8.61 8.58
N PRO A 208 11.51 8.09 7.37
CA PRO A 208 10.50 7.05 7.15
C PRO A 208 10.70 5.82 8.04
N GLN A 209 11.92 5.46 8.38
CA GLN A 209 12.24 4.32 9.24
C GLN A 209 11.66 4.48 10.66
N LYS A 210 11.50 5.71 11.15
CA LYS A 210 10.84 5.99 12.43
C LYS A 210 9.35 5.66 12.42
N TYR A 211 8.71 5.67 11.25
CA TYR A 211 7.29 5.30 11.11
C TYR A 211 7.09 3.81 10.95
N HIS A 212 7.89 3.19 10.12
CA HIS A 212 7.85 1.75 9.85
C HIS A 212 9.00 1.35 8.94
N LYS A 213 9.62 0.20 9.20
CA LYS A 213 10.74 -0.33 8.39
C LYS A 213 10.44 -0.49 6.89
N PHE A 214 9.17 -0.57 6.50
CA PHE A 214 8.72 -0.62 5.11
C PHE A 214 7.87 0.61 4.74
N ALA A 215 8.08 1.76 5.39
CA ALA A 215 7.36 2.99 5.06
C ALA A 215 7.76 3.50 3.68
N SER A 216 9.06 3.56 3.42
CA SER A 216 9.67 3.87 2.13
C SER A 216 10.44 2.65 1.59
N ALA A 217 10.75 2.66 0.32
CA ALA A 217 11.64 1.69 -0.30
C ALA A 217 12.71 2.48 -1.06
N GLU A 218 13.93 2.43 -0.57
CA GLU A 218 15.06 3.16 -1.17
C GLU A 218 15.33 2.67 -2.60
N ASP A 219 15.19 1.36 -2.84
CA ASP A 219 15.40 0.73 -4.14
C ASP A 219 14.13 0.57 -4.97
N ALA A 220 13.01 1.19 -4.56
CA ALA A 220 11.71 0.96 -5.21
C ALA A 220 11.68 1.46 -6.66
N GLU A 221 12.41 2.51 -6.98
CA GLU A 221 12.51 3.05 -8.33
C GLU A 221 13.25 2.07 -9.24
N GLU A 222 14.36 1.51 -8.78
CA GLU A 222 15.13 0.50 -9.51
C GLU A 222 14.30 -0.77 -9.73
N ILE A 223 13.67 -1.31 -8.69
CA ILE A 223 12.82 -2.51 -8.78
C ILE A 223 11.65 -2.30 -9.74
N THR A 224 11.00 -1.14 -9.69
CA THR A 224 9.87 -0.83 -10.60
C THR A 224 10.35 -0.59 -12.03
N SER A 225 11.54 -0.01 -12.23
CA SER A 225 12.16 0.17 -13.54
C SER A 225 12.51 -1.18 -14.17
N ILE A 226 13.09 -2.10 -13.40
CA ILE A 226 13.40 -3.48 -13.87
C ILE A 226 12.10 -4.21 -14.26
N ALA A 227 11.02 -4.05 -13.48
CA ALA A 227 9.72 -4.64 -13.82
C ALA A 227 9.13 -4.05 -15.11
N ALA A 228 9.32 -2.75 -15.36
CA ALA A 228 8.91 -2.10 -16.60
C ALA A 228 9.73 -2.59 -17.80
N ILE A 229 11.06 -2.74 -17.65
CA ILE A 229 11.94 -3.29 -18.68
C ILE A 229 11.55 -4.72 -19.04
N LYS A 230 11.29 -5.58 -18.05
CA LYS A 230 10.84 -6.97 -18.29
C LYS A 230 9.52 -7.01 -19.07
N LYS A 231 8.62 -6.06 -18.88
CA LYS A 231 7.38 -5.93 -19.65
C LYS A 231 7.65 -5.61 -21.12
N LEU A 232 8.63 -4.73 -21.40
CA LEU A 232 9.00 -4.33 -22.76
C LEU A 232 9.69 -5.47 -23.54
N ILE A 233 10.52 -6.27 -22.86
CA ILE A 233 11.30 -7.36 -23.47
C ILE A 233 10.43 -8.63 -23.70
N ARG A 234 9.34 -8.81 -22.98
CA ARG A 234 8.48 -10.01 -23.03
C ARG A 234 7.95 -10.36 -24.44
N PRO A 235 7.51 -9.40 -25.30
CA PRO A 235 7.13 -9.71 -26.68
C PRO A 235 8.27 -10.33 -27.50
N LEU A 236 9.51 -9.89 -27.27
CA LEU A 236 10.69 -10.38 -27.99
C LEU A 236 11.09 -11.81 -27.56
N ALA A 237 10.93 -12.13 -26.29
CA ALA A 237 11.18 -13.48 -25.77
C ALA A 237 10.20 -14.53 -26.32
N ASN A 238 8.96 -14.13 -26.63
CA ASN A 238 7.97 -15.02 -27.23
C ASN A 238 8.21 -15.24 -28.76
N LEU A 239 8.88 -14.31 -29.44
CA LEU A 239 9.24 -14.49 -30.86
C LEU A 239 10.27 -15.60 -31.06
N SER A 240 11.17 -15.82 -30.11
CA SER A 240 12.18 -16.91 -30.21
C SER A 240 11.57 -18.31 -30.14
N GLN A 241 10.33 -18.46 -29.63
CA GLN A 241 9.61 -19.74 -29.61
C GLN A 241 8.90 -20.05 -30.95
N PHE A 242 8.77 -19.07 -31.86
CA PHE A 242 8.17 -19.24 -33.17
C PHE A 242 9.20 -19.41 -34.32
N LEU A 243 10.48 -19.29 -34.02
CA LEU A 243 11.59 -19.36 -34.98
C LEU A 243 12.50 -20.59 -34.76
N GLY A 244 12.09 -21.52 -33.89
CA GLY A 244 12.79 -22.78 -33.62
C GLY A 244 11.99 -24.01 -34.04
#